data_01a5bbcc7976ab0a90262f61e9c79fc8
#
_entry.id   01a5bbcc7976ab0a90262f61e9c79fc8
#
_cell.length_a   1.000
_cell.length_b   1.000
_cell.length_c   1.000
_cell.angle_alpha   90.00
_cell.angle_beta   90.00
_cell.angle_gamma   90.00
#
_symmetry.space_group_name_H-M   'P 1'
#
loop_
_entity.id
_entity.type
_entity.pdbx_description
1 polymer ?
#
loop_
_entity_poly.entity_id
_entity_poly.type
_entity_poly.pdbx_seq_one_letter_code
_entity_poly.pdbx_strand_id
1 'polypeptide(L)'
;MNKQTFHQIESYMLHCMQDSAHDAEHVYRVLYNALAIAADEPCVDYDILLAACLLHDIGRARQFENPKLCHAKEGGYMALKYLLDIGFPSDKAEHVKQCIVSHRYRNDAQPDTIEAKILFDADKIDVTGALGVARTLFYQGHVGTALYTLDDDGDISDGTSEDGASFFHEYNYKLKCVYDGFYTHRGEEIAGERRQAMEDYYNRLFSEVTENRQKGKERLAGILESGRLPLPLQDYINVDDKSTGMQEAEIYVG
;
A
#
# COMPACT_ATOMS: atom_id res chain seq x y z
N MET A 1 11.10 -25.87 9.72
CA MET A 1 12.35 -25.31 9.14
C MET A 1 13.38 -25.07 10.25
N ASN A 2 14.65 -25.40 10.02
CA ASN A 2 15.71 -25.03 10.98
C ASN A 2 16.23 -23.61 10.68
N LYS A 3 16.97 -23.05 11.66
CA LYS A 3 17.49 -21.67 11.58
C LYS A 3 18.45 -21.46 10.38
N GLN A 4 19.23 -22.47 10.03
CA GLN A 4 20.18 -22.39 8.91
C GLN A 4 19.42 -22.29 7.56
N THR A 5 18.43 -23.13 7.35
CA THR A 5 17.58 -23.09 6.13
C THR A 5 16.83 -21.76 6.02
N PHE A 6 16.30 -21.24 7.13
CA PHE A 6 15.67 -19.92 7.15
C PHE A 6 16.63 -18.83 6.66
N HIS A 7 17.85 -18.76 7.21
CA HIS A 7 18.82 -17.74 6.79
C HIS A 7 19.31 -17.92 5.34
N GLN A 8 19.36 -19.16 4.81
CA GLN A 8 19.65 -19.35 3.39
C GLN A 8 18.55 -18.74 2.50
N ILE A 9 17.28 -18.99 2.82
CA ILE A 9 16.13 -18.46 2.08
C ILE A 9 16.08 -16.93 2.20
N GLU A 10 16.25 -16.40 3.38
CA GLU A 10 16.30 -14.96 3.67
C GLU A 10 17.42 -14.27 2.87
N SER A 11 18.63 -14.84 2.88
CA SER A 11 19.75 -14.30 2.11
C SER A 11 19.49 -14.30 0.61
N TYR A 12 18.81 -15.33 0.10
CA TYR A 12 18.41 -15.37 -1.30
C TYR A 12 17.36 -14.31 -1.64
N MET A 13 16.37 -14.13 -0.79
CA MET A 13 15.37 -13.06 -0.91
C MET A 13 16.06 -11.69 -0.98
N LEU A 14 16.93 -11.39 0.01
CA LEU A 14 17.66 -10.12 0.06
C LEU A 14 18.52 -9.89 -1.20
N HIS A 15 19.15 -10.94 -1.73
CA HIS A 15 19.91 -10.86 -2.98
C HIS A 15 19.00 -10.52 -4.19
N CYS A 16 17.84 -11.14 -4.31
CA CYS A 16 16.90 -10.88 -5.39
C CYS A 16 16.27 -9.49 -5.33
N MET A 17 16.26 -8.83 -4.18
CA MET A 17 15.61 -7.55 -3.97
C MET A 17 16.55 -6.34 -3.94
N GLN A 18 17.87 -6.55 -4.14
CA GLN A 18 18.86 -5.46 -4.10
C GLN A 18 18.64 -4.36 -5.14
N ASP A 19 18.06 -4.70 -6.30
CA ASP A 19 17.85 -3.78 -7.41
C ASP A 19 16.38 -3.40 -7.60
N SER A 20 15.50 -3.78 -6.67
CA SER A 20 14.07 -3.53 -6.80
C SER A 20 13.67 -2.26 -6.04
N ALA A 21 12.80 -1.44 -6.65
CA ALA A 21 12.09 -0.36 -5.97
C ALA A 21 11.14 -0.89 -4.87
N HIS A 22 11.15 -2.20 -4.62
CA HIS A 22 10.38 -2.90 -3.61
C HIS A 22 11.27 -3.15 -2.40
N ASP A 23 10.83 -2.58 -1.32
CA ASP A 23 11.42 -2.59 0.00
C ASP A 23 11.43 -4.02 0.59
N ALA A 24 12.60 -4.55 0.94
CA ALA A 24 12.71 -5.82 1.67
C ALA A 24 11.87 -5.81 2.96
N GLU A 25 11.65 -4.64 3.56
CA GLU A 25 10.77 -4.47 4.71
C GLU A 25 9.31 -4.85 4.41
N HIS A 26 8.85 -4.72 3.17
CA HIS A 26 7.55 -5.26 2.76
C HIS A 26 7.48 -6.77 2.99
N VAL A 27 8.50 -7.50 2.58
CA VAL A 27 8.55 -8.96 2.76
C VAL A 27 8.50 -9.34 4.24
N TYR A 28 9.22 -8.62 5.09
CA TYR A 28 9.16 -8.84 6.54
C TYR A 28 7.80 -8.48 7.14
N ARG A 29 7.16 -7.39 6.71
CA ARG A 29 5.81 -7.05 7.16
C ARG A 29 4.78 -8.12 6.74
N VAL A 30 4.87 -8.63 5.51
CA VAL A 30 4.04 -9.75 5.05
C VAL A 30 4.30 -11.00 5.90
N LEU A 31 5.56 -11.34 6.16
CA LEU A 31 5.90 -12.46 7.03
C LEU A 31 5.30 -12.31 8.43
N TYR A 32 5.39 -11.13 9.05
CA TYR A 32 4.88 -10.90 10.40
C TYR A 32 3.34 -10.89 10.43
N ASN A 33 2.68 -10.33 9.42
CA ASN A 33 1.23 -10.45 9.27
C ASN A 33 0.81 -11.92 9.11
N ALA A 34 1.54 -12.69 8.29
CA ALA A 34 1.27 -14.11 8.09
C ALA A 34 1.39 -14.91 9.38
N LEU A 35 2.40 -14.63 10.22
CA LEU A 35 2.54 -15.26 11.52
C LEU A 35 1.40 -14.89 12.48
N ALA A 36 0.93 -13.65 12.44
CA ALA A 36 -0.22 -13.21 13.25
C ALA A 36 -1.52 -13.91 12.82
N ILE A 37 -1.72 -14.12 11.52
CA ILE A 37 -2.87 -14.87 10.99
C ILE A 37 -2.74 -16.35 11.32
N ALA A 38 -1.57 -16.95 11.10
CA ALA A 38 -1.32 -18.37 11.29
C ALA A 38 -1.50 -18.84 12.75
N ALA A 39 -1.41 -17.93 13.72
CA ALA A 39 -1.63 -18.25 15.13
C ALA A 39 -3.07 -18.73 15.41
N ASP A 40 -4.04 -18.28 14.62
CA ASP A 40 -5.45 -18.62 14.78
C ASP A 40 -5.92 -19.73 13.80
N GLU A 41 -5.01 -20.20 12.92
CA GLU A 41 -5.35 -21.19 11.91
C GLU A 41 -4.82 -22.60 12.28
N PRO A 42 -5.64 -23.64 12.16
CA PRO A 42 -5.20 -25.01 12.41
C PRO A 42 -4.35 -25.56 11.26
N CYS A 43 -3.46 -26.48 11.57
CA CYS A 43 -2.75 -27.33 10.61
C CYS A 43 -1.85 -26.59 9.61
N VAL A 44 -1.30 -25.44 9.96
CA VAL A 44 -0.36 -24.68 9.13
C VAL A 44 1.01 -25.38 9.09
N ASP A 45 1.54 -25.63 7.90
CA ASP A 45 2.94 -26.02 7.73
C ASP A 45 3.83 -24.77 7.70
N TYR A 46 4.44 -24.46 8.84
CA TYR A 46 5.31 -23.28 8.97
C TYR A 46 6.55 -23.33 8.07
N ASP A 47 7.03 -24.49 7.64
CA ASP A 47 8.14 -24.56 6.70
C ASP A 47 7.73 -23.99 5.34
N ILE A 48 6.52 -24.32 4.89
CA ILE A 48 5.93 -23.81 3.65
C ILE A 48 5.61 -22.34 3.79
N LEU A 49 4.90 -21.95 4.86
CA LEU A 49 4.47 -20.55 5.06
C LEU A 49 5.65 -19.57 5.11
N LEU A 50 6.69 -19.87 5.92
CA LEU A 50 7.87 -19.01 6.04
C LEU A 50 8.61 -18.87 4.71
N ALA A 51 8.82 -19.99 3.99
CA ALA A 51 9.48 -19.96 2.68
C ALA A 51 8.65 -19.18 1.65
N ALA A 52 7.32 -19.37 1.62
CA ALA A 52 6.42 -18.70 0.72
C ALA A 52 6.39 -17.17 0.98
N CYS A 53 6.31 -16.74 2.26
CA CYS A 53 6.35 -15.33 2.62
C CYS A 53 7.68 -14.66 2.22
N LEU A 54 8.83 -15.31 2.50
CA LEU A 54 10.12 -14.75 2.12
C LEU A 54 10.32 -14.63 0.61
N LEU A 55 9.76 -15.57 -0.16
CA LEU A 55 10.04 -15.68 -1.60
C LEU A 55 8.92 -15.15 -2.51
N HIS A 56 7.80 -14.64 -1.97
CA HIS A 56 6.62 -14.31 -2.78
C HIS A 56 6.89 -13.27 -3.88
N ASP A 57 7.75 -12.32 -3.62
CA ASP A 57 8.00 -11.16 -4.50
C ASP A 57 9.37 -11.19 -5.21
N ILE A 58 10.17 -12.26 -5.10
CA ILE A 58 11.50 -12.34 -5.76
C ILE A 58 11.47 -12.23 -7.29
N GLY A 59 10.31 -12.39 -7.91
CA GLY A 59 10.10 -12.22 -9.35
C GLY A 59 9.89 -10.77 -9.80
N ARG A 60 9.82 -9.80 -8.90
CA ARG A 60 9.51 -8.38 -9.21
C ARG A 60 10.52 -7.73 -10.15
N ALA A 61 11.82 -7.94 -9.92
CA ALA A 61 12.86 -7.40 -10.78
C ALA A 61 12.67 -7.81 -12.25
N ARG A 62 12.32 -9.09 -12.50
CA ARG A 62 12.05 -9.59 -13.87
C ARG A 62 10.80 -8.95 -14.49
N GLN A 63 9.76 -8.70 -13.70
CA GLN A 63 8.57 -8.00 -14.20
C GLN A 63 8.90 -6.54 -14.51
N PHE A 64 9.78 -5.90 -13.75
CA PHE A 64 10.20 -4.53 -14.02
C PHE A 64 10.97 -4.43 -15.33
N GLU A 65 11.87 -5.37 -15.61
CA GLU A 65 12.60 -5.46 -16.88
C GLU A 65 11.66 -5.79 -18.05
N ASN A 66 10.65 -6.64 -17.82
CA ASN A 66 9.67 -7.03 -18.84
C ASN A 66 8.24 -7.04 -18.26
N PRO A 67 7.47 -5.94 -18.45
CA PRO A 67 6.11 -5.80 -17.90
C PRO A 67 5.09 -6.85 -18.36
N LYS A 68 5.41 -7.65 -19.39
CA LYS A 68 4.56 -8.77 -19.84
C LYS A 68 4.67 -10.00 -18.94
N LEU A 69 5.74 -10.10 -18.14
CA LEU A 69 5.91 -11.20 -17.21
C LEU A 69 5.03 -11.02 -15.96
N CYS A 70 4.58 -12.12 -15.40
CA CYS A 70 3.89 -12.14 -14.11
C CYS A 70 4.90 -12.45 -13.01
N HIS A 71 5.19 -11.49 -12.11
CA HIS A 71 6.16 -11.69 -11.04
C HIS A 71 5.84 -12.91 -10.15
N ALA A 72 4.55 -13.18 -9.89
CA ALA A 72 4.13 -14.33 -9.09
C ALA A 72 4.49 -15.66 -9.76
N LYS A 73 4.27 -15.78 -11.08
CA LYS A 73 4.67 -16.99 -11.84
C LYS A 73 6.20 -17.12 -11.91
N GLU A 74 6.89 -16.04 -12.28
CA GLU A 74 8.37 -16.04 -12.32
C GLU A 74 8.98 -16.32 -10.95
N GLY A 75 8.51 -15.63 -9.90
CA GLY A 75 8.96 -15.83 -8.54
C GLY A 75 8.71 -17.25 -8.04
N GLY A 76 7.56 -17.84 -8.35
CA GLY A 76 7.25 -19.22 -8.00
C GLY A 76 8.25 -20.21 -8.63
N TYR A 77 8.60 -20.07 -9.90
CA TYR A 77 9.61 -20.92 -10.54
C TYR A 77 11.03 -20.69 -10.00
N MET A 78 11.40 -19.44 -9.72
CA MET A 78 12.67 -19.12 -9.09
C MET A 78 12.76 -19.73 -7.68
N ALA A 79 11.70 -19.62 -6.88
CA ALA A 79 11.62 -20.18 -5.54
C ALA A 79 11.74 -21.72 -5.56
N LEU A 80 10.98 -22.40 -6.43
CA LEU A 80 11.05 -23.85 -6.57
C LEU A 80 12.46 -24.30 -6.87
N LYS A 81 13.11 -23.69 -7.89
CA LYS A 81 14.47 -24.05 -8.27
C LYS A 81 15.44 -23.88 -7.10
N TYR A 82 15.42 -22.72 -6.46
CA TYR A 82 16.31 -22.41 -5.34
C TYR A 82 16.12 -23.37 -4.16
N LEU A 83 14.87 -23.63 -3.77
CA LEU A 83 14.56 -24.53 -2.68
C LEU A 83 15.03 -25.96 -2.93
N LEU A 84 14.90 -26.47 -4.16
CA LEU A 84 15.45 -27.77 -4.55
C LEU A 84 16.98 -27.78 -4.50
N ASP A 85 17.62 -26.72 -4.97
CA ASP A 85 19.10 -26.59 -4.98
C ASP A 85 19.70 -26.61 -3.56
N ILE A 86 18.97 -26.07 -2.54
CA ILE A 86 19.41 -26.13 -1.14
C ILE A 86 18.96 -27.40 -0.38
N GLY A 87 18.32 -28.34 -1.06
CA GLY A 87 17.86 -29.62 -0.49
C GLY A 87 16.58 -29.51 0.34
N PHE A 88 15.74 -28.50 0.10
CA PHE A 88 14.39 -28.44 0.71
C PHE A 88 13.52 -29.59 0.19
N PRO A 89 12.61 -30.17 1.02
CA PRO A 89 11.74 -31.25 0.57
C PRO A 89 10.96 -30.89 -0.70
N SER A 90 10.99 -31.75 -1.70
CA SER A 90 10.47 -31.44 -3.04
C SER A 90 8.97 -31.20 -3.07
N ASP A 91 8.20 -31.93 -2.26
CA ASP A 91 6.78 -31.74 -2.08
C ASP A 91 6.43 -30.39 -1.45
N LYS A 92 7.17 -29.99 -0.42
CA LYS A 92 7.05 -28.67 0.20
C LYS A 92 7.49 -27.55 -0.74
N ALA A 93 8.57 -27.74 -1.51
CA ALA A 93 9.04 -26.74 -2.47
C ALA A 93 8.00 -26.47 -3.58
N GLU A 94 7.34 -27.51 -4.08
CA GLU A 94 6.25 -27.36 -5.04
C GLU A 94 5.04 -26.65 -4.43
N HIS A 95 4.71 -26.93 -3.15
CA HIS A 95 3.65 -26.24 -2.43
C HIS A 95 3.98 -24.76 -2.21
N VAL A 96 5.22 -24.41 -1.83
CA VAL A 96 5.68 -23.01 -1.75
C VAL A 96 5.48 -22.30 -3.08
N LYS A 97 5.87 -22.91 -4.20
CA LYS A 97 5.63 -22.35 -5.53
C LYS A 97 4.14 -22.07 -5.77
N GLN A 98 3.24 -23.01 -5.41
CA GLN A 98 1.80 -22.82 -5.57
C GLN A 98 1.29 -21.63 -4.74
N CYS A 99 1.72 -21.51 -3.48
CA CYS A 99 1.42 -20.35 -2.65
C CYS A 99 1.86 -19.03 -3.32
N ILE A 100 3.09 -18.99 -3.83
CA ILE A 100 3.62 -17.82 -4.52
C ILE A 100 2.83 -17.49 -5.79
N VAL A 101 2.50 -18.47 -6.61
CA VAL A 101 1.75 -18.24 -7.85
C VAL A 101 0.35 -17.68 -7.57
N SER A 102 -0.28 -18.09 -6.48
CA SER A 102 -1.65 -17.70 -6.11
C SER A 102 -1.75 -16.47 -5.21
N HIS A 103 -0.63 -15.87 -4.72
CA HIS A 103 -0.68 -14.72 -3.82
C HIS A 103 -1.26 -13.47 -4.48
N ARG A 104 -1.21 -13.38 -5.81
CA ARG A 104 -1.74 -12.24 -6.54
C ARG A 104 -3.19 -12.49 -6.95
N TYR A 105 -4.09 -11.56 -6.59
CA TYR A 105 -5.50 -11.63 -6.97
C TYR A 105 -5.66 -11.62 -8.50
N ARG A 106 -5.90 -12.82 -9.07
CA ARG A 106 -6.31 -13.03 -10.47
C ARG A 106 -7.22 -14.24 -10.51
N ASN A 107 -8.26 -14.17 -11.34
CA ASN A 107 -9.31 -15.19 -11.45
C ASN A 107 -8.82 -16.59 -11.85
N ASP A 108 -7.58 -16.71 -12.34
CA ASP A 108 -6.99 -17.97 -12.85
C ASP A 108 -6.10 -18.71 -11.82
N ALA A 109 -5.87 -18.15 -10.63
CA ALA A 109 -5.04 -18.75 -9.60
C ALA A 109 -5.50 -18.31 -8.21
N GLN A 110 -6.55 -18.95 -7.70
CA GLN A 110 -7.03 -18.71 -6.34
C GLN A 110 -6.21 -19.53 -5.32
N PRO A 111 -5.99 -19.02 -4.10
CA PRO A 111 -5.31 -19.77 -3.03
C PRO A 111 -6.20 -20.89 -2.50
N ASP A 112 -5.75 -22.14 -2.64
CA ASP A 112 -6.51 -23.33 -2.21
C ASP A 112 -6.09 -23.85 -0.83
N THR A 113 -4.80 -23.74 -0.49
CA THR A 113 -4.27 -24.24 0.78
C THR A 113 -4.28 -23.16 1.86
N ILE A 114 -4.18 -23.58 3.13
CA ILE A 114 -4.19 -22.61 4.23
C ILE A 114 -2.99 -21.67 4.17
N GLU A 115 -1.81 -22.16 3.82
CA GLU A 115 -0.61 -21.34 3.68
C GLU A 115 -0.74 -20.32 2.53
N ALA A 116 -1.35 -20.73 1.41
CA ALA A 116 -1.62 -19.83 0.29
C ALA A 116 -2.62 -18.73 0.66
N LYS A 117 -3.68 -19.06 1.42
CA LYS A 117 -4.67 -18.11 1.93
C LYS A 117 -4.05 -17.12 2.90
N ILE A 118 -3.24 -17.62 3.84
CA ILE A 118 -2.51 -16.77 4.80
C ILE A 118 -1.56 -15.82 4.09
N LEU A 119 -0.76 -16.30 3.13
CA LEU A 119 0.14 -15.45 2.35
C LEU A 119 -0.63 -14.36 1.58
N PHE A 120 -1.72 -14.75 0.90
CA PHE A 120 -2.57 -13.81 0.17
C PHE A 120 -3.09 -12.69 1.08
N ASP A 121 -3.65 -13.06 2.23
CA ASP A 121 -4.22 -12.10 3.17
C ASP A 121 -3.12 -11.22 3.80
N ALA A 122 -1.98 -11.80 4.15
CA ALA A 122 -0.85 -11.08 4.73
C ALA A 122 -0.26 -10.03 3.79
N ASP A 123 -0.13 -10.35 2.50
CA ASP A 123 0.29 -9.40 1.48
C ASP A 123 -0.76 -8.29 1.28
N LYS A 124 -2.03 -8.67 1.23
CA LYS A 124 -3.16 -7.75 1.08
C LYS A 124 -3.27 -6.78 2.26
N ILE A 125 -3.00 -7.21 3.49
CA ILE A 125 -2.97 -6.35 4.68
C ILE A 125 -1.94 -5.22 4.53
N ASP A 126 -0.81 -5.43 3.85
CA ASP A 126 0.25 -4.42 3.69
C ASP A 126 -0.18 -3.23 2.80
N VAL A 127 -1.32 -3.32 2.11
CA VAL A 127 -1.93 -2.21 1.38
C VAL A 127 -3.20 -1.66 2.06
N THR A 128 -3.41 -1.94 3.37
CA THR A 128 -4.52 -1.42 4.17
C THR A 128 -4.08 -0.28 5.09
N GLY A 129 -5.04 0.53 5.52
CA GLY A 129 -4.85 1.60 6.50
C GLY A 129 -3.87 2.69 6.07
N ALA A 130 -3.28 3.37 7.04
CA ALA A 130 -2.31 4.45 6.82
C ALA A 130 -1.08 3.98 6.04
N LEU A 131 -0.61 2.74 6.28
CA LEU A 131 0.51 2.16 5.56
C LEU A 131 0.19 1.98 4.06
N GLY A 132 -1.02 1.48 3.75
CA GLY A 132 -1.48 1.33 2.37
C GLY A 132 -1.52 2.67 1.62
N VAL A 133 -2.01 3.73 2.26
CA VAL A 133 -1.97 5.09 1.71
C VAL A 133 -0.53 5.53 1.45
N ALA A 134 0.35 5.44 2.46
CA ALA A 134 1.73 5.88 2.35
C ALA A 134 2.49 5.16 1.23
N ARG A 135 2.35 3.83 1.12
CA ARG A 135 2.96 3.03 0.05
C ARG A 135 2.44 3.40 -1.33
N THR A 136 1.13 3.62 -1.45
CA THR A 136 0.51 4.01 -2.72
C THR A 136 1.03 5.36 -3.18
N LEU A 137 1.06 6.36 -2.28
CA LEU A 137 1.59 7.69 -2.60
C LEU A 137 3.08 7.66 -2.94
N PHE A 138 3.88 6.87 -2.21
CA PHE A 138 5.30 6.69 -2.51
C PHE A 138 5.52 6.11 -3.91
N TYR A 139 4.78 5.04 -4.25
CA TYR A 139 4.86 4.42 -5.57
C TYR A 139 4.39 5.37 -6.68
N GLN A 140 3.25 6.04 -6.48
CA GLN A 140 2.72 7.00 -7.45
C GLN A 140 3.65 8.19 -7.67
N GLY A 141 4.29 8.69 -6.61
CA GLY A 141 5.33 9.72 -6.71
C GLY A 141 6.53 9.25 -7.55
N HIS A 142 6.93 7.98 -7.42
CA HIS A 142 8.01 7.40 -8.19
C HIS A 142 7.68 7.29 -9.70
N VAL A 143 6.44 6.93 -10.04
CA VAL A 143 5.99 6.81 -11.44
C VAL A 143 5.40 8.10 -12.02
N GLY A 144 5.36 9.18 -11.25
CA GLY A 144 4.88 10.48 -11.71
C GLY A 144 3.36 10.59 -11.86
N THR A 145 2.58 9.80 -11.12
CA THR A 145 1.12 9.87 -11.12
C THR A 145 0.65 11.08 -10.30
N ALA A 146 -0.38 11.79 -10.78
CA ALA A 146 -0.94 12.93 -10.10
C ALA A 146 -1.62 12.57 -8.77
N LEU A 147 -1.65 13.51 -7.82
CA LEU A 147 -2.39 13.35 -6.56
C LEU A 147 -3.90 13.33 -6.81
N TYR A 148 -4.38 14.23 -7.67
CA TYR A 148 -5.78 14.33 -8.14
C TYR A 148 -5.81 14.89 -9.55
N THR A 149 -6.96 14.76 -10.22
CA THR A 149 -7.28 15.35 -11.51
C THR A 149 -8.33 16.44 -11.35
N LEU A 150 -8.60 17.18 -12.40
CA LEU A 150 -9.71 18.11 -12.47
C LEU A 150 -10.80 17.52 -13.36
N ASP A 151 -12.06 17.79 -13.01
CA ASP A 151 -13.22 17.49 -13.85
C ASP A 151 -13.39 18.51 -15.00
N ASP A 152 -14.43 18.34 -15.80
CA ASP A 152 -14.73 19.21 -16.95
C ASP A 152 -15.04 20.67 -16.57
N ASP A 153 -15.51 20.90 -15.33
CA ASP A 153 -15.78 22.24 -14.78
C ASP A 153 -14.52 22.88 -14.18
N GLY A 154 -13.42 22.14 -14.18
CA GLY A 154 -12.13 22.58 -13.62
C GLY A 154 -12.12 22.57 -12.11
N ASP A 155 -12.96 21.76 -11.48
CA ASP A 155 -12.93 21.51 -10.05
C ASP A 155 -12.17 20.20 -9.73
N ILE A 156 -11.85 19.97 -8.46
CA ILE A 156 -11.09 18.78 -8.09
C ILE A 156 -12.00 17.56 -8.18
N SER A 157 -11.62 16.61 -9.06
CA SER A 157 -12.27 15.32 -9.15
C SER A 157 -12.05 14.51 -7.87
N ASP A 158 -13.12 13.87 -7.38
CA ASP A 158 -13.04 12.95 -6.26
C ASP A 158 -12.43 11.58 -6.63
N GLY A 159 -12.10 11.38 -7.91
CA GLY A 159 -11.52 10.16 -8.46
C GLY A 159 -12.54 9.05 -8.72
N THR A 160 -13.85 9.32 -8.66
CA THR A 160 -14.89 8.33 -9.02
C THR A 160 -15.18 8.29 -10.51
N SER A 161 -14.75 9.29 -11.27
CA SER A 161 -14.86 9.39 -12.72
C SER A 161 -13.59 8.93 -13.43
N GLU A 162 -13.66 8.67 -14.75
CA GLU A 162 -12.50 8.29 -15.56
C GLU A 162 -11.64 9.50 -16.01
N ASP A 163 -11.44 10.45 -15.11
CA ASP A 163 -10.72 11.72 -15.36
C ASP A 163 -9.18 11.55 -15.39
N GLY A 164 -8.72 10.31 -15.40
CA GLY A 164 -7.31 9.97 -15.48
C GLY A 164 -6.72 9.37 -14.20
N ALA A 165 -5.49 8.86 -14.32
CA ALA A 165 -4.79 8.22 -13.22
C ALA A 165 -4.41 9.23 -12.15
N SER A 166 -4.86 8.99 -10.91
CA SER A 166 -4.53 9.81 -9.74
C SER A 166 -4.59 8.97 -8.46
N PHE A 167 -4.09 9.52 -7.34
CA PHE A 167 -4.28 8.86 -6.04
C PHE A 167 -5.76 8.75 -5.67
N PHE A 168 -6.58 9.77 -5.97
CA PHE A 168 -8.02 9.71 -5.68
C PHE A 168 -8.72 8.62 -6.48
N HIS A 169 -8.33 8.43 -7.74
CA HIS A 169 -8.82 7.31 -8.56
C HIS A 169 -8.39 5.95 -7.98
N GLU A 170 -7.11 5.77 -7.66
CA GLU A 170 -6.58 4.53 -7.06
C GLU A 170 -7.25 4.21 -5.71
N TYR A 171 -7.53 5.24 -4.91
CA TYR A 171 -8.28 5.07 -3.67
C TYR A 171 -9.67 4.50 -3.91
N ASN A 172 -10.46 5.11 -4.80
CA ASN A 172 -11.85 4.70 -5.03
C ASN A 172 -11.97 3.33 -5.70
N TYR A 173 -11.09 3.02 -6.65
CA TYR A 173 -11.20 1.80 -7.43
C TYR A 173 -10.44 0.61 -6.84
N LYS A 174 -9.45 0.84 -5.97
CA LYS A 174 -8.64 -0.22 -5.42
C LYS A 174 -8.53 -0.19 -3.91
N LEU A 175 -8.05 0.89 -3.30
CA LEU A 175 -7.77 0.92 -1.87
C LEU A 175 -9.05 0.78 -1.03
N LYS A 176 -10.13 1.43 -1.44
CA LYS A 176 -11.44 1.33 -0.78
C LYS A 176 -12.02 -0.09 -0.80
N CYS A 177 -11.72 -0.85 -1.87
CA CYS A 177 -12.19 -2.21 -2.08
C CYS A 177 -11.26 -3.29 -1.52
N VAL A 178 -10.08 -2.91 -0.99
CA VAL A 178 -9.09 -3.89 -0.50
C VAL A 178 -9.59 -4.68 0.70
N TYR A 179 -10.56 -4.18 1.42
CA TYR A 179 -11.14 -4.80 2.62
C TYR A 179 -12.08 -5.96 2.32
N ASP A 180 -12.44 -6.18 1.06
CA ASP A 180 -13.31 -7.27 0.63
C ASP A 180 -12.48 -8.46 0.18
N GLY A 181 -12.95 -9.70 0.43
CA GLY A 181 -12.37 -10.92 -0.10
C GLY A 181 -11.07 -11.35 0.59
N PHE A 182 -11.00 -11.29 1.91
CA PHE A 182 -10.05 -12.05 2.73
C PHE A 182 -10.46 -13.51 2.81
N TYR A 183 -9.50 -14.41 2.94
CA TYR A 183 -9.72 -15.84 3.04
C TYR A 183 -9.70 -16.35 4.49
N THR A 184 -9.06 -15.60 5.40
CA THR A 184 -8.94 -15.95 6.82
C THR A 184 -9.68 -14.91 7.67
N HIS A 185 -10.29 -15.38 8.76
CA HIS A 185 -11.01 -14.50 9.68
C HIS A 185 -10.08 -13.47 10.33
N ARG A 186 -8.89 -13.93 10.77
CA ARG A 186 -7.92 -13.04 11.42
C ARG A 186 -7.36 -11.99 10.44
N GLY A 187 -7.16 -12.35 9.17
CA GLY A 187 -6.76 -11.40 8.11
C GLY A 187 -7.81 -10.30 7.90
N GLU A 188 -9.08 -10.66 7.85
CA GLU A 188 -10.20 -9.72 7.75
C GLU A 188 -10.28 -8.77 8.94
N GLU A 189 -10.12 -9.29 10.18
CA GLU A 189 -10.09 -8.47 11.41
C GLU A 189 -8.97 -7.43 11.38
N ILE A 190 -7.72 -7.87 11.12
CA ILE A 190 -6.56 -6.96 11.06
C ILE A 190 -6.76 -5.87 10.00
N ALA A 191 -7.30 -6.22 8.84
CA ALA A 191 -7.61 -5.24 7.80
C ALA A 191 -8.71 -4.27 8.27
N GLY A 192 -9.77 -4.79 8.87
CA GLY A 192 -10.90 -4.00 9.39
C GLY A 192 -10.48 -2.95 10.41
N GLU A 193 -9.59 -3.31 11.34
CA GLU A 193 -9.00 -2.38 12.33
C GLU A 193 -8.29 -1.18 11.68
N ARG A 194 -7.78 -1.35 10.45
CA ARG A 194 -7.03 -0.32 9.72
C ARG A 194 -7.88 0.54 8.79
N ARG A 195 -9.12 0.12 8.50
CA ARG A 195 -9.99 0.75 7.49
C ARG A 195 -10.21 2.24 7.74
N GLN A 196 -10.60 2.59 8.97
CA GLN A 196 -10.96 3.96 9.34
C GLN A 196 -9.81 4.95 9.09
N ALA A 197 -8.58 4.56 9.37
CA ALA A 197 -7.41 5.42 9.15
C ALA A 197 -7.20 5.76 7.67
N MET A 198 -7.49 4.85 6.76
CA MET A 198 -7.42 5.09 5.31
C MET A 198 -8.54 6.01 4.83
N GLU A 199 -9.77 5.76 5.29
CA GLU A 199 -10.96 6.56 4.95
C GLU A 199 -10.80 8.00 5.46
N ASP A 200 -10.36 8.18 6.70
CA ASP A 200 -10.13 9.50 7.29
C ASP A 200 -9.05 10.28 6.53
N TYR A 201 -7.97 9.60 6.12
CA TYR A 201 -6.91 10.23 5.35
C TYR A 201 -7.44 10.76 4.00
N TYR A 202 -8.14 9.91 3.25
CA TYR A 202 -8.71 10.31 1.97
C TYR A 202 -9.68 11.49 2.12
N ASN A 203 -10.64 11.39 3.03
CA ASN A 203 -11.66 12.41 3.25
C ASN A 203 -11.03 13.76 3.66
N ARG A 204 -10.04 13.71 4.53
CA ARG A 204 -9.34 14.91 4.99
C ARG A 204 -8.53 15.55 3.86
N LEU A 205 -7.76 14.75 3.11
CA LEU A 205 -7.00 15.25 1.98
C LEU A 205 -7.90 15.86 0.90
N PHE A 206 -9.01 15.19 0.56
CA PHE A 206 -9.98 15.70 -0.40
C PHE A 206 -10.59 17.04 0.04
N SER A 207 -11.00 17.14 1.31
CA SER A 207 -11.52 18.39 1.88
C SER A 207 -10.49 19.53 1.82
N GLU A 208 -9.26 19.28 2.24
CA GLU A 208 -8.19 20.29 2.26
C GLU A 208 -7.90 20.85 0.87
N VAL A 209 -7.77 20.00 -0.16
CA VAL A 209 -7.46 20.47 -1.51
C VAL A 209 -8.65 21.17 -2.18
N THR A 210 -9.87 20.68 -1.96
CA THR A 210 -11.11 21.26 -2.51
C THR A 210 -11.39 22.63 -1.90
N GLU A 211 -11.36 22.74 -0.56
CA GLU A 211 -11.57 24.01 0.11
C GLU A 211 -10.51 25.05 -0.26
N ASN A 212 -9.25 24.65 -0.32
CA ASN A 212 -8.16 25.54 -0.72
C ASN A 212 -8.38 26.09 -2.13
N ARG A 213 -8.74 25.21 -3.08
CA ARG A 213 -8.99 25.60 -4.47
C ARG A 213 -10.18 26.55 -4.58
N GLN A 214 -11.30 26.24 -3.93
CA GLN A 214 -12.49 27.09 -3.96
C GLN A 214 -12.20 28.48 -3.41
N LYS A 215 -11.67 28.56 -2.18
CA LYS A 215 -11.30 29.82 -1.55
C LYS A 215 -10.25 30.60 -2.36
N GLY A 216 -9.33 29.87 -3.01
CA GLY A 216 -8.32 30.46 -3.90
C GLY A 216 -8.93 31.07 -5.15
N LYS A 217 -9.84 30.37 -5.84
CA LYS A 217 -10.57 30.87 -7.02
C LYS A 217 -11.36 32.17 -6.67
N GLU A 218 -12.10 32.16 -5.56
CA GLU A 218 -12.91 33.31 -5.10
C GLU A 218 -12.02 34.54 -4.81
N ARG A 219 -10.91 34.34 -4.10
CA ARG A 219 -9.96 35.44 -3.80
C ARG A 219 -9.29 35.97 -5.06
N LEU A 220 -8.89 35.08 -5.96
CA LEU A 220 -8.28 35.49 -7.22
C LEU A 220 -9.25 36.33 -8.07
N ALA A 221 -10.51 35.86 -8.21
CA ALA A 221 -11.53 36.62 -8.92
C ALA A 221 -11.74 38.02 -8.34
N GLY A 222 -11.87 38.10 -7.00
CA GLY A 222 -12.01 39.42 -6.34
C GLY A 222 -10.83 40.35 -6.57
N ILE A 223 -9.59 39.85 -6.62
CA ILE A 223 -8.40 40.66 -6.94
C ILE A 223 -8.44 41.12 -8.39
N LEU A 224 -8.76 40.24 -9.31
CA LEU A 224 -8.79 40.58 -10.74
C LEU A 224 -9.88 41.60 -11.08
N GLU A 225 -11.03 41.57 -10.39
CA GLU A 225 -12.15 42.49 -10.58
C GLU A 225 -11.91 43.88 -9.90
N SER A 226 -11.40 43.88 -8.67
CA SER A 226 -11.31 45.08 -7.85
C SER A 226 -9.91 45.65 -7.67
N GLY A 227 -8.88 44.94 -8.10
CA GLY A 227 -7.48 45.24 -7.84
C GLY A 227 -7.09 45.16 -6.36
N ARG A 228 -7.92 44.60 -5.50
CA ARG A 228 -7.70 44.46 -4.06
C ARG A 228 -8.08 43.08 -3.59
N LEU A 229 -7.32 42.52 -2.64
CA LEU A 229 -7.75 41.34 -1.90
C LEU A 229 -9.09 41.63 -1.21
N PRO A 230 -10.13 40.78 -1.34
CA PRO A 230 -11.27 40.87 -0.46
C PRO A 230 -10.76 40.81 0.97
N LEU A 231 -11.22 41.75 1.82
CA LEU A 231 -10.88 41.75 3.24
C LEU A 231 -11.17 40.34 3.81
N PRO A 232 -10.32 39.82 4.69
CA PRO A 232 -10.56 38.53 5.28
C PRO A 232 -11.93 38.53 5.94
N LEU A 233 -12.78 37.59 5.58
CA LEU A 233 -14.00 37.29 6.30
C LEU A 233 -13.66 37.12 7.78
N GLN A 234 -14.36 37.84 8.65
CA GLN A 234 -14.14 37.92 10.10
C GLN A 234 -14.34 36.58 10.85
N ASP A 235 -14.39 35.47 10.17
CA ASP A 235 -14.73 34.17 10.74
C ASP A 235 -13.54 33.39 11.37
N TYR A 236 -12.37 34.06 11.52
CA TYR A 236 -11.21 33.44 12.17
C TYR A 236 -10.79 34.04 13.51
N ILE A 237 -11.61 34.93 14.12
CA ILE A 237 -11.31 35.46 15.46
C ILE A 237 -12.51 35.23 16.38
N ASN A 238 -12.71 34.01 16.82
CA ASN A 238 -13.27 33.68 18.12
C ASN A 238 -12.29 32.74 18.83
N VAL A 239 -11.10 33.23 19.09
CA VAL A 239 -10.30 32.72 20.20
C VAL A 239 -10.39 33.80 21.27
N ASP A 240 -11.05 33.48 22.35
CA ASP A 240 -11.14 34.30 23.55
C ASP A 240 -9.79 34.92 23.89
N ASP A 241 -9.68 36.25 23.68
CA ASP A 241 -8.58 37.02 24.17
C ASP A 241 -8.78 37.26 25.68
N LYS A 242 -8.18 36.40 26.46
CA LYS A 242 -7.81 36.72 27.85
C LYS A 242 -6.41 36.22 28.14
N SER A 243 -5.55 37.16 28.29
CA SER A 243 -4.31 37.18 29.04
C SER A 243 -2.99 37.19 28.26
N THR A 244 -2.31 38.27 28.48
CA THR A 244 -0.87 38.48 28.69
C THR A 244 0.08 38.46 27.49
N GLY A 245 0.65 39.66 27.33
CA GLY A 245 1.75 39.99 26.46
C GLY A 245 2.96 39.07 26.57
N MET A 246 3.57 38.87 25.42
CA MET A 246 5.02 38.66 25.31
C MET A 246 5.46 38.87 23.86
N GLN A 247 6.34 39.86 23.73
CA GLN A 247 7.48 40.00 22.82
C GLN A 247 7.45 39.38 21.40
N GLU A 248 7.72 40.25 20.47
CA GLU A 248 8.13 40.01 19.07
C GLU A 248 9.21 38.93 18.99
N ALA A 249 8.96 37.91 18.18
CA ALA A 249 9.99 37.00 17.73
C ALA A 249 10.05 37.05 16.20
N GLU A 250 11.19 37.52 15.71
CA GLU A 250 11.57 37.51 14.30
C GLU A 250 11.53 36.08 13.77
N ILE A 251 10.77 35.85 12.69
CA ILE A 251 10.79 34.58 11.96
C ILE A 251 11.80 34.67 10.84
N TYR A 252 12.93 34.01 11.00
CA TYR A 252 13.86 33.72 9.92
C TYR A 252 13.24 32.67 8.98
N VAL A 253 13.18 33.03 7.69
CA VAL A 253 12.91 32.10 6.60
C VAL A 253 14.25 31.56 6.12
N GLY A 254 14.42 30.22 6.20
CA GLY A 254 15.50 29.45 5.61
C GLY A 254 14.93 28.41 4.67
#